data_df2de18877e12a5f463683eeeb468e05
#
_entry.id   df2de18877e12a5f463683eeeb468e05
#
_cell.length_a   1.000
_cell.length_b   1.000
_cell.length_c   1.000
_cell.angle_alpha   90.00
_cell.angle_beta   90.00
_cell.angle_gamma   90.00
#
_symmetry.space_group_name_H-M   'P 1'
#
loop_
_entity.id
_entity.type
_entity.pdbx_description
1 polymer ?
#
loop_
_entity_poly.entity_id
_entity_poly.type
_entity_poly.pdbx_seq_one_letter_code
_entity_poly.pdbx_strand_id
1 'polypeptide(L)'
;MIGIVVISYKNFQGTVDFINNQLPKLKMSWKAVVIDNASDIKSSQQMAQVCEGVCTSALSTVTDEKKNVFIICSTENLGFAKGNNLGVEFLLRNFNCDYLLFSNDDIVIEDPLVLNKLTKAFEIDKNIAVVGPRVVGTDGAEQSPHHRIVTPLRQLGWKLLPFLRRKRKVQTVTTTSIVSSYCYWVTGAFFLMKTTDFTSVNGFDPATFLYAEEVILAERLKQIGKREYFYADSLVIHYGGQSTRNIRNKKLKKILKDSNSHYYRNYLHSNPFIIWLYRVLC
;
A
#
# COMPACT_ATOMS: atom_id res chain seq x y z
N MET A 1 1.81 19.66 -0.99
CA MET A 1 1.53 18.99 0.31
C MET A 1 1.34 17.49 0.09
N ILE A 2 1.61 16.64 1.11
CA ILE A 2 1.42 15.17 1.04
C ILE A 2 0.10 14.81 1.72
N GLY A 3 -0.77 14.07 1.00
CA GLY A 3 -1.92 13.39 1.59
C GLY A 3 -1.51 11.98 2.01
N ILE A 4 -1.71 11.61 3.26
CA ILE A 4 -1.35 10.28 3.79
C ILE A 4 -2.63 9.49 4.03
N VAL A 5 -2.72 8.28 3.47
CA VAL A 5 -3.82 7.35 3.73
C VAL A 5 -3.28 6.16 4.51
N VAL A 6 -3.94 5.84 5.61
CA VAL A 6 -3.63 4.71 6.49
C VAL A 6 -4.86 3.85 6.68
N ILE A 7 -4.73 2.55 6.51
CA ILE A 7 -5.81 1.60 6.80
C ILE A 7 -5.54 0.95 8.15
N SER A 8 -6.44 1.17 9.10
CA SER A 8 -6.47 0.47 10.38
C SER A 8 -7.48 -0.66 10.33
N TYR A 9 -7.11 -1.85 10.78
CA TYR A 9 -8.02 -2.96 10.94
C TYR A 9 -7.72 -3.74 12.21
N LYS A 10 -8.53 -3.54 13.26
CA LYS A 10 -8.37 -4.19 14.56
C LYS A 10 -6.97 -4.00 15.19
N ASN A 11 -6.35 -2.86 14.92
CA ASN A 11 -5.00 -2.53 15.37
C ASN A 11 -4.95 -1.12 15.99
N PHE A 12 -5.86 -0.85 16.93
CA PHE A 12 -5.98 0.47 17.57
C PHE A 12 -4.63 1.00 18.07
N GLN A 13 -3.93 0.20 18.89
CA GLN A 13 -2.67 0.65 19.49
C GLN A 13 -1.57 0.87 18.43
N GLY A 14 -1.41 -0.04 17.48
CA GLY A 14 -0.41 0.12 16.42
C GLY A 14 -0.68 1.35 15.55
N THR A 15 -1.96 1.62 15.22
CA THR A 15 -2.36 2.80 14.48
C THR A 15 -2.05 4.09 15.27
N VAL A 16 -2.39 4.12 16.57
CA VAL A 16 -2.06 5.27 17.45
C VAL A 16 -0.55 5.48 17.53
N ASP A 17 0.22 4.41 17.72
CA ASP A 17 1.69 4.48 17.77
C ASP A 17 2.28 4.99 16.45
N PHE A 18 1.75 4.55 15.32
CA PHE A 18 2.16 5.04 14.01
C PHE A 18 1.89 6.54 13.84
N ILE A 19 0.67 6.98 14.16
CA ILE A 19 0.27 8.39 14.05
C ILE A 19 1.10 9.28 14.96
N ASN A 20 1.26 8.91 16.22
CA ASN A 20 1.88 9.77 17.22
C ASN A 20 3.42 9.71 17.23
N ASN A 21 4.01 8.59 16.78
CA ASN A 21 5.45 8.36 16.90
C ASN A 21 6.17 8.27 15.55
N GLN A 22 5.47 7.96 14.44
CA GLN A 22 6.13 7.82 13.15
C GLN A 22 5.83 9.01 12.22
N LEU A 23 4.58 9.41 12.04
CA LEU A 23 4.21 10.52 11.16
C LEU A 23 4.90 11.84 11.55
N PRO A 24 5.06 12.22 12.85
CA PRO A 24 5.74 13.45 13.22
C PRO A 24 7.24 13.52 12.86
N LYS A 25 7.87 12.37 12.56
CA LYS A 25 9.25 12.34 12.08
C LYS A 25 9.40 12.93 10.67
N LEU A 26 8.35 12.88 9.86
CA LEU A 26 8.36 13.34 8.47
C LEU A 26 8.60 14.84 8.38
N LYS A 27 9.54 15.26 7.53
CA LYS A 27 9.98 16.67 7.40
C LYS A 27 9.28 17.44 6.26
N MET A 28 8.16 16.92 5.78
CA MET A 28 7.30 17.60 4.79
C MET A 28 5.93 17.90 5.39
N SER A 29 5.23 18.91 4.85
CA SER A 29 3.86 19.20 5.24
C SER A 29 2.94 18.08 4.78
N TRP A 30 2.12 17.56 5.69
CA TRP A 30 1.20 16.46 5.42
C TRP A 30 -0.16 16.61 6.12
N LYS A 31 -1.17 15.95 5.56
CA LYS A 31 -2.46 15.65 6.18
C LYS A 31 -2.69 14.15 6.10
N ALA A 32 -3.10 13.54 7.19
CA ALA A 32 -3.32 12.09 7.26
C ALA A 32 -4.80 11.78 7.49
N VAL A 33 -5.31 10.80 6.76
CA VAL A 33 -6.60 10.17 7.01
C VAL A 33 -6.40 8.71 7.34
N VAL A 34 -7.01 8.27 8.43
CA VAL A 34 -7.08 6.87 8.84
C VAL A 34 -8.47 6.34 8.55
N ILE A 35 -8.56 5.27 7.80
CA ILE A 35 -9.79 4.50 7.63
C ILE A 35 -9.79 3.39 8.67
N ASP A 36 -10.58 3.57 9.72
CA ASP A 36 -10.71 2.60 10.81
C ASP A 36 -11.76 1.55 10.44
N ASN A 37 -11.27 0.48 9.79
CA ASN A 37 -12.07 -0.57 9.17
C ASN A 37 -12.66 -1.55 10.18
N ALA A 38 -13.96 -1.85 10.05
CA ALA A 38 -14.72 -2.75 10.92
C ALA A 38 -14.60 -2.39 12.40
N SER A 39 -14.72 -1.10 12.68
CA SER A 39 -14.65 -0.50 14.00
C SER A 39 -15.99 0.11 14.38
N ASP A 40 -16.20 0.36 15.68
CA ASP A 40 -17.32 1.14 16.15
C ASP A 40 -16.93 2.61 16.29
N ILE A 41 -17.94 3.49 16.26
CA ILE A 41 -17.72 4.94 16.30
C ILE A 41 -17.02 5.41 17.57
N LYS A 42 -17.23 4.73 18.71
CA LYS A 42 -16.62 5.11 20.00
C LYS A 42 -15.11 4.84 19.96
N SER A 43 -14.69 3.70 19.38
CA SER A 43 -13.30 3.37 19.17
C SER A 43 -12.61 4.39 18.27
N SER A 44 -13.25 4.75 17.15
CA SER A 44 -12.71 5.77 16.23
C SER A 44 -12.64 7.16 16.86
N GLN A 45 -13.62 7.54 17.67
CA GLN A 45 -13.60 8.80 18.45
C GLN A 45 -12.47 8.80 19.47
N GLN A 46 -12.26 7.68 20.18
CA GLN A 46 -11.15 7.53 21.13
C GLN A 46 -9.80 7.63 20.41
N MET A 47 -9.66 6.98 19.24
CA MET A 47 -8.46 7.09 18.42
C MET A 47 -8.20 8.55 18.02
N ALA A 48 -9.22 9.26 17.55
CA ALA A 48 -9.11 10.67 17.19
C ALA A 48 -8.66 11.53 18.39
N GLN A 49 -9.23 11.30 19.57
CA GLN A 49 -8.85 12.02 20.79
C GLN A 49 -7.38 11.78 21.16
N VAL A 50 -6.92 10.53 21.15
CA VAL A 50 -5.54 10.17 21.52
C VAL A 50 -4.53 10.68 20.49
N CYS A 51 -4.92 10.79 19.23
CA CYS A 51 -4.07 11.30 18.14
C CYS A 51 -4.23 12.81 17.92
N GLU A 52 -4.90 13.54 18.82
CA GLU A 52 -5.22 14.96 18.67
C GLU A 52 -5.87 15.30 17.32
N GLY A 53 -6.55 14.32 16.73
CA GLY A 53 -7.19 14.37 15.42
C GLY A 53 -8.69 14.71 15.51
N VAL A 54 -9.37 14.47 14.39
CA VAL A 54 -10.82 14.67 14.24
C VAL A 54 -11.46 13.37 13.75
N CYS A 55 -12.46 12.86 14.49
CA CYS A 55 -13.33 11.80 13.97
C CYS A 55 -14.38 12.45 13.05
N THR A 56 -14.45 11.97 11.81
CA THR A 56 -15.23 12.61 10.75
C THR A 56 -15.85 11.58 9.80
N SER A 57 -16.62 12.01 8.85
CA SER A 57 -17.12 11.18 7.75
C SER A 57 -16.39 11.47 6.45
N ALA A 58 -16.40 10.51 5.52
CA ALA A 58 -15.75 10.67 4.22
C ALA A 58 -16.30 11.85 3.38
N LEU A 59 -17.54 12.23 3.61
CA LEU A 59 -18.21 13.31 2.88
C LEU A 59 -18.11 14.67 3.59
N SER A 60 -17.53 14.71 4.79
CA SER A 60 -17.42 15.96 5.57
C SER A 60 -16.43 16.94 4.96
N THR A 61 -16.73 18.22 5.12
CA THR A 61 -15.78 19.31 4.89
C THR A 61 -15.02 19.61 6.18
N VAL A 62 -13.71 19.75 6.07
CA VAL A 62 -12.85 20.11 7.20
C VAL A 62 -13.03 21.60 7.51
N THR A 63 -13.37 21.89 8.76
CA THR A 63 -13.53 23.26 9.27
C THR A 63 -12.32 23.76 10.06
N ASP A 64 -11.51 22.85 10.58
CA ASP A 64 -10.27 23.17 11.31
C ASP A 64 -9.04 22.70 10.53
N GLU A 65 -8.49 23.59 9.71
CA GLU A 65 -7.31 23.34 8.88
C GLU A 65 -6.03 23.13 9.69
N LYS A 66 -6.02 23.47 11.00
CA LYS A 66 -4.87 23.25 11.88
C LYS A 66 -4.68 21.75 12.22
N LYS A 67 -5.75 20.97 12.15
CA LYS A 67 -5.68 19.54 12.39
C LYS A 67 -5.00 18.82 11.23
N ASN A 68 -4.14 17.87 11.56
CA ASN A 68 -3.40 17.08 10.57
C ASN A 68 -3.88 15.63 10.46
N VAL A 69 -4.66 15.16 11.45
CA VAL A 69 -5.10 13.76 11.52
C VAL A 69 -6.63 13.70 11.51
N PHE A 70 -7.16 12.87 10.63
CA PHE A 70 -8.60 12.64 10.45
C PHE A 70 -8.87 11.15 10.52
N ILE A 71 -9.87 10.73 11.32
CA ILE A 71 -10.26 9.33 11.49
C ILE A 71 -11.65 9.16 10.88
N ILE A 72 -11.78 8.25 9.93
CA ILE A 72 -13.06 7.88 9.32
C ILE A 72 -13.42 6.49 9.80
N CYS A 73 -14.51 6.38 10.56
CA CYS A 73 -15.05 5.12 11.01
C CYS A 73 -15.77 4.40 9.86
N SER A 74 -15.42 3.15 9.62
CA SER A 74 -16.19 2.24 8.79
C SER A 74 -16.66 1.05 9.60
N THR A 75 -17.97 0.85 9.70
CA THR A 75 -18.57 -0.29 10.40
C THR A 75 -18.30 -1.62 9.68
N GLU A 76 -17.98 -1.54 8.37
CA GLU A 76 -17.61 -2.68 7.55
C GLU A 76 -16.13 -2.68 7.23
N ASN A 77 -15.55 -3.86 7.01
CA ASN A 77 -14.20 -3.95 6.50
C ASN A 77 -14.21 -3.75 4.97
N LEU A 78 -13.83 -2.56 4.54
CA LEU A 78 -13.78 -2.16 3.13
C LEU A 78 -12.64 -2.86 2.35
N GLY A 79 -11.69 -3.49 3.05
CA GLY A 79 -10.46 -3.99 2.47
C GLY A 79 -9.46 -2.87 2.13
N PHE A 80 -8.40 -3.22 1.39
CA PHE A 80 -7.33 -2.27 1.06
C PHE A 80 -7.76 -1.27 -0.02
N ALA A 81 -8.25 -1.75 -1.17
CA ALA A 81 -8.56 -0.89 -2.31
C ALA A 81 -9.63 0.15 -2.00
N LYS A 82 -10.80 -0.29 -1.52
CA LYS A 82 -11.91 0.62 -1.22
C LYS A 82 -11.59 1.57 -0.07
N GLY A 83 -10.90 1.07 0.98
CA GLY A 83 -10.49 1.91 2.10
C GLY A 83 -9.54 3.01 1.67
N ASN A 84 -8.49 2.69 0.90
CA ASN A 84 -7.57 3.70 0.39
C ASN A 84 -8.26 4.69 -0.56
N ASN A 85 -9.13 4.24 -1.47
CA ASN A 85 -9.89 5.14 -2.34
C ASN A 85 -10.74 6.12 -1.54
N LEU A 86 -11.43 5.64 -0.48
CA LEU A 86 -12.23 6.48 0.42
C LEU A 86 -11.36 7.54 1.13
N GLY A 87 -10.18 7.14 1.60
CA GLY A 87 -9.23 8.06 2.20
C GLY A 87 -8.74 9.13 1.23
N VAL A 88 -8.43 8.75 -0.01
CA VAL A 88 -8.03 9.70 -1.05
C VAL A 88 -9.19 10.64 -1.40
N GLU A 89 -10.42 10.15 -1.53
CA GLU A 89 -11.58 10.99 -1.80
C GLU A 89 -11.74 12.08 -0.73
N PHE A 90 -11.63 11.71 0.56
CA PHE A 90 -11.67 12.68 1.67
C PHE A 90 -10.53 13.71 1.56
N LEU A 91 -9.30 13.25 1.33
CA LEU A 91 -8.13 14.14 1.22
C LEU A 91 -8.28 15.15 0.08
N LEU A 92 -8.69 14.70 -1.10
CA LEU A 92 -8.79 15.55 -2.28
C LEU A 92 -10.01 16.48 -2.23
N ARG A 93 -11.03 16.12 -1.49
CA ARG A 93 -12.19 17.01 -1.22
C ARG A 93 -11.79 18.20 -0.35
N ASN A 94 -10.86 17.99 0.57
CA ASN A 94 -10.56 18.94 1.64
C ASN A 94 -9.21 19.65 1.48
N PHE A 95 -8.25 19.05 0.74
CA PHE A 95 -6.88 19.55 0.69
C PHE A 95 -6.30 19.46 -0.72
N ASN A 96 -5.39 20.39 -1.03
CA ASN A 96 -4.61 20.34 -2.26
C ASN A 96 -3.35 19.47 -2.03
N CYS A 97 -3.46 18.17 -2.32
CA CYS A 97 -2.38 17.21 -2.19
C CYS A 97 -1.70 16.97 -3.55
N ASP A 98 -0.41 17.28 -3.65
CA ASP A 98 0.39 17.02 -4.87
C ASP A 98 0.73 15.55 -4.98
N TYR A 99 0.93 14.91 -3.83
CA TYR A 99 1.29 13.51 -3.69
C TYR A 99 0.43 12.81 -2.65
N LEU A 100 0.22 11.53 -2.86
CA LEU A 100 -0.45 10.61 -1.97
C LEU A 100 0.56 9.60 -1.43
N LEU A 101 0.68 9.51 -0.12
CA LEU A 101 1.40 8.45 0.58
C LEU A 101 0.40 7.39 1.02
N PHE A 102 0.60 6.17 0.58
CA PHE A 102 -0.11 5.01 1.12
C PHE A 102 0.82 4.30 2.09
N SER A 103 0.36 4.13 3.32
CA SER A 103 1.16 3.51 4.39
C SER A 103 0.34 2.56 5.23
N ASN A 104 0.93 1.42 5.56
CA ASN A 104 0.43 0.60 6.65
C ASN A 104 0.70 1.27 8.00
N ASP A 105 -0.07 0.88 9.01
CA ASP A 105 0.06 1.36 10.39
C ASP A 105 1.13 0.62 11.22
N ASP A 106 1.86 -0.30 10.59
CA ASP A 106 2.96 -1.06 11.20
C ASP A 106 4.32 -0.78 10.52
N ILE A 107 4.48 0.45 9.99
CA ILE A 107 5.71 0.99 9.43
C ILE A 107 6.51 1.75 10.50
N VAL A 108 7.82 1.52 10.53
CA VAL A 108 8.78 2.34 11.27
C VAL A 108 9.58 3.19 10.30
N ILE A 109 9.52 4.51 10.51
CA ILE A 109 10.25 5.53 9.74
C ILE A 109 11.56 5.82 10.47
N GLU A 110 12.67 5.38 9.90
CA GLU A 110 14.00 5.66 10.44
C GLU A 110 14.64 6.86 9.77
N ASP A 111 14.29 7.14 8.52
CA ASP A 111 14.77 8.29 7.77
C ASP A 111 13.72 9.41 7.74
N PRO A 112 13.87 10.49 8.52
CA PRO A 112 12.93 11.61 8.50
C PRO A 112 12.80 12.31 7.14
N LEU A 113 13.78 12.14 6.26
CA LEU A 113 13.82 12.74 4.93
C LEU A 113 13.25 11.79 3.84
N VAL A 114 12.64 10.68 4.23
CA VAL A 114 12.11 9.69 3.28
C VAL A 114 11.22 10.34 2.22
N LEU A 115 10.25 11.17 2.61
CA LEU A 115 9.35 11.82 1.65
C LEU A 115 10.08 12.82 0.75
N ASN A 116 11.06 13.57 1.29
CA ASN A 116 11.89 14.48 0.49
C ASN A 116 12.70 13.73 -0.58
N LYS A 117 13.21 12.55 -0.25
CA LYS A 117 13.95 11.69 -1.18
C LYS A 117 13.03 11.10 -2.24
N LEU A 118 11.86 10.57 -1.82
CA LEU A 118 10.89 10.00 -2.76
C LEU A 118 10.31 11.06 -3.70
N THR A 119 10.05 12.28 -3.24
CA THR A 119 9.57 13.36 -4.12
C THR A 119 10.60 13.76 -5.17
N LYS A 120 11.88 13.83 -4.82
CA LYS A 120 12.98 14.10 -5.77
C LYS A 120 13.08 13.02 -6.86
N ALA A 121 12.75 11.77 -6.57
CA ALA A 121 12.79 10.71 -7.55
C ALA A 121 11.82 10.93 -8.72
N PHE A 122 10.73 11.68 -8.55
CA PHE A 122 9.83 12.07 -9.64
C PHE A 122 10.44 13.05 -10.64
N GLU A 123 11.56 13.72 -10.28
CA GLU A 123 12.28 14.64 -11.16
C GLU A 123 13.19 13.88 -12.14
N ILE A 124 13.51 12.60 -11.86
CA ILE A 124 14.35 11.76 -12.71
C ILE A 124 13.70 11.51 -14.07
N ASP A 125 12.40 11.22 -14.08
CA ASP A 125 11.61 10.99 -15.28
C ASP A 125 10.13 11.33 -15.02
N LYS A 126 9.52 12.09 -15.93
CA LYS A 126 8.09 12.45 -15.91
C LYS A 126 7.14 11.24 -15.95
N ASN A 127 7.64 10.11 -16.44
CA ASN A 127 6.88 8.86 -16.50
C ASN A 127 6.83 8.09 -15.17
N ILE A 128 7.59 8.50 -14.16
CA ILE A 128 7.49 7.93 -12.82
C ILE A 128 6.19 8.45 -12.18
N ALA A 129 5.28 7.53 -11.87
CA ALA A 129 4.01 7.80 -11.18
C ALA A 129 4.03 7.37 -9.72
N VAL A 130 4.78 6.31 -9.39
CA VAL A 130 4.91 5.73 -8.06
C VAL A 130 6.38 5.59 -7.70
N VAL A 131 6.73 5.94 -6.46
CA VAL A 131 8.07 5.75 -5.90
C VAL A 131 7.95 5.02 -4.55
N GLY A 132 8.63 3.88 -4.42
CA GLY A 132 8.74 3.15 -3.15
C GLY A 132 10.17 3.14 -2.63
N PRO A 133 10.39 3.28 -1.32
CA PRO A 133 11.70 3.09 -0.68
C PRO A 133 12.04 1.59 -0.58
N ARG A 134 13.20 1.30 -0.02
CA ARG A 134 13.44 -0.04 0.55
C ARG A 134 12.44 -0.29 1.68
N VAL A 135 11.77 -1.41 1.62
CA VAL A 135 10.91 -1.90 2.69
C VAL A 135 11.48 -3.21 3.19
N VAL A 136 11.88 -3.25 4.45
CA VAL A 136 12.57 -4.39 5.06
C VAL A 136 11.72 -4.91 6.22
N GLY A 137 11.58 -6.23 6.30
CA GLY A 137 10.94 -6.87 7.44
C GLY A 137 11.81 -6.82 8.69
N THR A 138 11.24 -7.10 9.85
CA THR A 138 11.98 -7.20 11.13
C THR A 138 13.03 -8.32 11.14
N ASP A 139 12.91 -9.26 10.21
CA ASP A 139 13.88 -10.34 9.95
C ASP A 139 15.00 -9.94 8.97
N GLY A 140 15.03 -8.66 8.53
CA GLY A 140 15.97 -8.17 7.54
C GLY A 140 15.64 -8.55 6.10
N ALA A 141 14.51 -9.21 5.84
CA ALA A 141 14.13 -9.59 4.48
C ALA A 141 13.59 -8.41 3.67
N GLU A 142 14.13 -8.21 2.45
CA GLU A 142 13.64 -7.20 1.51
C GLU A 142 12.22 -7.56 1.03
N GLN A 143 11.28 -6.61 1.16
CA GLN A 143 9.89 -6.77 0.74
C GLN A 143 9.58 -5.98 -0.55
N SER A 144 10.46 -5.10 -0.98
CA SER A 144 10.40 -4.29 -2.21
C SER A 144 11.82 -4.19 -2.78
N PRO A 145 12.02 -4.01 -4.11
CA PRO A 145 11.02 -3.96 -5.17
C PRO A 145 10.66 -5.33 -5.78
N HIS A 146 9.67 -5.32 -6.66
CA HIS A 146 9.28 -6.49 -7.46
C HIS A 146 9.45 -6.21 -8.95
N HIS A 147 10.30 -7.00 -9.63
CA HIS A 147 10.64 -6.79 -11.04
C HIS A 147 9.87 -7.68 -12.02
N ARG A 148 9.06 -8.60 -11.52
CA ARG A 148 8.46 -9.63 -12.38
C ARG A 148 6.96 -9.74 -12.20
N ILE A 149 6.27 -9.85 -13.33
CA ILE A 149 4.84 -10.16 -13.38
C ILE A 149 4.60 -11.54 -12.75
N VAL A 150 3.57 -11.60 -11.91
CA VAL A 150 3.09 -12.86 -11.32
C VAL A 150 1.96 -13.39 -12.21
N THR A 151 2.26 -14.38 -13.06
CA THR A 151 1.27 -15.02 -13.94
C THR A 151 0.70 -16.30 -13.32
N PRO A 152 -0.51 -16.75 -13.73
CA PRO A 152 -1.08 -18.00 -13.21
C PRO A 152 -0.23 -19.22 -13.58
N LEU A 153 0.37 -19.24 -14.77
CA LEU A 153 1.29 -20.32 -15.17
C LEU A 153 2.52 -20.40 -14.27
N ARG A 154 3.06 -19.24 -13.88
CA ARG A 154 4.21 -19.18 -12.96
C ARG A 154 3.86 -19.67 -11.57
N GLN A 155 2.67 -19.34 -11.07
CA GLN A 155 2.18 -19.83 -9.78
C GLN A 155 1.98 -21.36 -9.81
N LEU A 156 1.38 -21.88 -10.89
CA LEU A 156 1.24 -23.31 -11.11
C LEU A 156 2.60 -24.01 -11.19
N GLY A 157 3.54 -23.46 -11.95
CA GLY A 157 4.92 -23.98 -12.03
C GLY A 157 5.58 -24.07 -10.66
N TRP A 158 5.46 -23.05 -9.82
CA TRP A 158 6.02 -23.07 -8.46
C TRP A 158 5.32 -24.08 -7.53
N LYS A 159 4.04 -24.37 -7.78
CA LYS A 159 3.28 -25.37 -7.02
C LYS A 159 3.64 -26.79 -7.42
N LEU A 160 3.70 -27.05 -8.73
CA LEU A 160 3.95 -28.38 -9.28
C LEU A 160 5.44 -28.76 -9.25
N LEU A 161 6.32 -27.78 -9.40
CA LEU A 161 7.76 -27.96 -9.47
C LEU A 161 8.44 -27.04 -8.44
N PRO A 162 8.32 -27.35 -7.14
CA PRO A 162 8.80 -26.45 -6.08
C PRO A 162 10.30 -26.21 -6.11
N PHE A 163 11.08 -27.10 -6.74
CA PHE A 163 12.53 -26.92 -6.95
C PHE A 163 12.85 -25.77 -7.93
N LEU A 164 11.93 -25.39 -8.81
CA LEU A 164 12.06 -24.22 -9.69
C LEU A 164 11.84 -22.90 -8.93
N ARG A 165 11.31 -22.95 -7.73
CA ARG A 165 11.18 -21.81 -6.84
C ARG A 165 12.55 -21.44 -6.32
N ARG A 166 13.24 -20.55 -7.03
CA ARG A 166 14.50 -19.98 -6.53
C ARG A 166 14.21 -19.39 -5.15
N LYS A 167 14.72 -20.05 -4.08
CA LYS A 167 14.63 -19.48 -2.73
C LYS A 167 15.17 -18.05 -2.84
N ARG A 168 14.39 -17.03 -2.47
CA ARG A 168 14.96 -15.73 -2.17
C ARG A 168 16.06 -16.04 -1.15
N LYS A 169 17.32 -15.97 -1.56
CA LYS A 169 18.40 -15.89 -0.58
C LYS A 169 18.07 -14.64 0.22
N VAL A 170 17.88 -14.81 1.53
CA VAL A 170 18.09 -13.70 2.46
C VAL A 170 19.47 -13.20 2.04
N GLN A 171 19.50 -12.06 1.38
CA GLN A 171 20.77 -11.40 1.12
C GLN A 171 21.19 -10.89 2.49
N THR A 172 21.88 -11.76 3.26
CA THR A 172 22.82 -11.25 4.25
C THR A 172 23.59 -10.17 3.53
N VAL A 173 23.62 -8.99 4.16
CA VAL A 173 24.26 -7.76 3.69
C VAL A 173 25.69 -8.07 3.22
N THR A 174 25.80 -8.65 2.04
CA THR A 174 27.03 -8.72 1.28
C THR A 174 26.94 -7.58 0.28
N THR A 175 27.77 -6.62 0.45
CA THR A 175 28.21 -5.42 -0.27
C THR A 175 27.91 -5.28 -1.77
N THR A 176 26.83 -5.81 -2.30
CA THR A 176 26.28 -5.38 -3.59
C THR A 176 25.36 -4.19 -3.31
N SER A 177 25.80 -3.00 -3.69
CA SER A 177 25.00 -1.77 -3.60
C SER A 177 23.63 -2.02 -4.23
N ILE A 178 22.57 -1.91 -3.41
CA ILE A 178 21.19 -1.91 -3.92
C ILE A 178 21.03 -0.62 -4.68
N VAL A 179 20.64 -0.70 -5.96
CA VAL A 179 20.58 0.47 -6.85
C VAL A 179 19.12 0.81 -7.14
N SER A 180 18.82 2.10 -7.10
CA SER A 180 17.53 2.64 -7.51
C SER A 180 17.25 2.32 -8.97
N SER A 181 16.04 1.87 -9.27
CA SER A 181 15.69 1.38 -10.61
C SER A 181 14.17 1.37 -10.86
N TYR A 182 13.80 1.33 -12.13
CA TYR A 182 12.45 0.96 -12.48
C TYR A 182 12.13 -0.47 -12.02
N CYS A 183 10.93 -0.65 -11.51
CA CYS A 183 10.41 -1.95 -11.10
C CYS A 183 9.05 -2.20 -11.73
N TYR A 184 8.54 -3.42 -11.59
CA TYR A 184 7.20 -3.71 -12.04
C TYR A 184 6.17 -3.19 -11.04
N TRP A 185 6.39 -3.39 -9.74
CA TRP A 185 5.59 -2.84 -8.66
C TRP A 185 6.40 -2.73 -7.36
N VAL A 186 6.03 -1.77 -6.51
CA VAL A 186 6.51 -1.63 -5.13
C VAL A 186 5.49 -2.19 -4.16
N THR A 187 5.92 -2.59 -2.96
CA THR A 187 4.99 -3.12 -1.95
C THR A 187 4.00 -2.06 -1.48
N GLY A 188 2.74 -2.44 -1.28
CA GLY A 188 1.67 -1.58 -0.77
C GLY A 188 1.86 -1.10 0.67
N ALA A 189 2.90 -1.59 1.35
CA ALA A 189 3.16 -1.24 2.74
C ALA A 189 3.58 0.24 2.93
N PHE A 190 4.33 0.80 1.96
CA PHE A 190 4.74 2.22 1.99
C PHE A 190 5.19 2.67 0.61
N PHE A 191 4.46 3.58 -0.02
CA PHE A 191 4.87 4.18 -1.30
C PHE A 191 4.20 5.54 -1.52
N LEU A 192 4.89 6.39 -2.27
CA LEU A 192 4.45 7.72 -2.68
C LEU A 192 4.01 7.71 -4.13
N MET A 193 2.89 8.37 -4.45
CA MET A 193 2.34 8.46 -5.79
C MET A 193 1.94 9.91 -6.12
N LYS A 194 2.07 10.34 -7.38
CA LYS A 194 1.51 11.61 -7.84
C LYS A 194 -0.01 11.55 -7.82
N THR A 195 -0.65 12.54 -7.24
CA THR A 195 -2.13 12.62 -7.18
C THR A 195 -2.77 12.60 -8.56
N THR A 196 -2.17 13.32 -9.52
CA THR A 196 -2.65 13.36 -10.90
C THR A 196 -2.63 11.99 -11.57
N ASP A 197 -1.60 11.19 -11.33
CA ASP A 197 -1.49 9.85 -11.91
C ASP A 197 -2.45 8.87 -11.23
N PHE A 198 -2.68 8.99 -9.89
CA PHE A 198 -3.68 8.19 -9.18
C PHE A 198 -5.10 8.45 -9.69
N THR A 199 -5.47 9.72 -9.88
CA THR A 199 -6.79 10.08 -10.39
C THR A 199 -6.98 9.67 -11.86
N SER A 200 -5.93 9.76 -12.69
CA SER A 200 -5.99 9.39 -14.11
C SER A 200 -6.24 7.89 -14.34
N VAL A 201 -5.85 7.05 -13.39
CA VAL A 201 -6.13 5.59 -13.43
C VAL A 201 -7.37 5.19 -12.62
N ASN A 202 -8.17 6.15 -12.12
CA ASN A 202 -9.33 5.94 -11.27
C ASN A 202 -9.00 5.16 -9.97
N GLY A 203 -7.84 5.42 -9.38
CA GLY A 203 -7.41 4.85 -8.11
C GLY A 203 -7.18 3.34 -8.12
N PHE A 204 -7.31 2.71 -6.96
CA PHE A 204 -7.27 1.25 -6.83
C PHE A 204 -8.54 0.60 -7.36
N ASP A 205 -8.42 -0.61 -7.90
CA ASP A 205 -9.57 -1.40 -8.36
C ASP A 205 -10.42 -1.88 -7.17
N PRO A 206 -11.67 -1.40 -7.01
CA PRO A 206 -12.52 -1.78 -5.88
C PRO A 206 -13.02 -3.22 -5.93
N ALA A 207 -12.72 -3.97 -6.99
CA ALA A 207 -13.07 -5.38 -7.11
C ALA A 207 -12.15 -6.30 -6.29
N THR A 208 -10.97 -5.82 -5.85
CA THR A 208 -10.13 -6.54 -4.90
C THR A 208 -10.46 -6.11 -3.48
N PHE A 209 -10.40 -7.09 -2.56
CA PHE A 209 -10.56 -6.83 -1.12
C PHE A 209 -9.20 -6.69 -0.43
N LEU A 210 -8.29 -7.59 -0.73
CA LEU A 210 -6.92 -7.63 -0.22
C LEU A 210 -6.08 -8.47 -1.18
N TYR A 211 -4.85 -8.05 -1.43
CA TYR A 211 -3.90 -8.58 -2.42
C TYR A 211 -4.23 -8.24 -3.88
N ALA A 212 -3.20 -8.16 -4.68
CA ALA A 212 -3.18 -7.80 -6.09
C ALA A 212 -3.46 -6.31 -6.42
N GLU A 213 -3.71 -5.46 -5.44
CA GLU A 213 -3.96 -4.03 -5.66
C GLU A 213 -2.76 -3.35 -6.35
N GLU A 214 -1.56 -3.65 -5.90
CA GLU A 214 -0.32 -3.04 -6.41
C GLU A 214 -0.03 -3.48 -7.85
N VAL A 215 -0.19 -4.76 -8.15
CA VAL A 215 0.04 -5.26 -9.52
C VAL A 215 -1.04 -4.78 -10.48
N ILE A 216 -2.27 -4.57 -10.01
CA ILE A 216 -3.36 -3.98 -10.81
C ILE A 216 -3.07 -2.50 -11.06
N LEU A 217 -2.63 -1.77 -10.04
CA LEU A 217 -2.22 -0.37 -10.18
C LEU A 217 -1.08 -0.23 -11.20
N ALA A 218 -0.07 -1.11 -11.12
CA ALA A 218 1.04 -1.14 -12.06
C ALA A 218 0.57 -1.36 -13.51
N GLU A 219 -0.38 -2.26 -13.77
CA GLU A 219 -0.93 -2.48 -15.12
C GLU A 219 -1.74 -1.27 -15.60
N ARG A 220 -2.55 -0.64 -14.74
CA ARG A 220 -3.28 0.58 -15.10
C ARG A 220 -2.33 1.73 -15.45
N LEU A 221 -1.28 1.92 -14.67
CA LEU A 221 -0.25 2.92 -14.92
C LEU A 221 0.48 2.67 -16.25
N LYS A 222 0.81 1.42 -16.52
CA LYS A 222 1.46 1.02 -17.77
C LYS A 222 0.60 1.35 -19.01
N GLN A 223 -0.73 1.24 -18.92
CA GLN A 223 -1.67 1.59 -20.01
C GLN A 223 -1.60 3.06 -20.40
N ILE A 224 -1.23 3.94 -19.47
CA ILE A 224 -1.06 5.38 -19.69
C ILE A 224 0.42 5.80 -19.84
N GLY A 225 1.33 4.83 -20.09
CA GLY A 225 2.76 5.08 -20.29
C GLY A 225 3.52 5.44 -19.01
N LYS A 226 2.94 5.16 -17.84
CA LYS A 226 3.55 5.43 -16.53
C LYS A 226 4.20 4.19 -15.93
N ARG A 227 5.11 4.41 -14.97
CA ARG A 227 5.93 3.35 -14.36
C ARG A 227 6.14 3.58 -12.88
N GLU A 228 6.54 2.52 -12.20
CA GLU A 228 6.95 2.55 -10.80
C GLU A 228 8.47 2.52 -10.66
N TYR A 229 8.96 3.23 -9.65
CA TYR A 229 10.38 3.40 -9.39
C TYR A 229 10.72 3.01 -7.95
N PHE A 230 11.74 2.20 -7.80
CA PHE A 230 12.32 1.84 -6.53
C PHE A 230 13.46 2.78 -6.19
N TYR A 231 13.41 3.42 -5.02
CA TYR A 231 14.44 4.34 -4.53
C TYR A 231 15.24 3.68 -3.41
N ALA A 232 16.51 3.32 -3.71
CA ALA A 232 17.34 2.50 -2.84
C ALA A 232 17.89 3.23 -1.61
N ASP A 233 18.08 4.56 -1.69
CA ASP A 233 18.75 5.36 -0.65
C ASP A 233 17.79 5.82 0.46
N SER A 234 16.62 5.23 0.55
CA SER A 234 15.66 5.43 1.62
C SER A 234 15.10 4.11 2.12
N LEU A 235 14.92 3.97 3.42
CA LEU A 235 14.52 2.74 4.09
C LEU A 235 13.37 2.99 5.06
N VAL A 236 12.43 2.06 5.06
CA VAL A 236 11.43 1.90 6.13
C VAL A 236 11.39 0.44 6.58
N ILE A 237 11.05 0.21 7.85
CA ILE A 237 10.87 -1.14 8.40
C ILE A 237 9.37 -1.44 8.47
N HIS A 238 8.97 -2.61 8.01
CA HIS A 238 7.59 -3.07 8.03
C HIS A 238 7.47 -4.32 8.90
N TYR A 239 6.76 -4.20 10.01
CA TYR A 239 6.56 -5.32 10.95
C TYR A 239 5.79 -6.47 10.31
N GLY A 240 4.83 -6.16 9.45
CA GLY A 240 4.09 -7.12 8.64
C GLY A 240 3.09 -7.97 9.41
N GLY A 241 1.98 -8.29 8.73
CA GLY A 241 1.01 -9.26 9.21
C GLY A 241 0.11 -8.81 10.35
N GLN A 242 0.17 -7.58 10.84
CA GLN A 242 -0.68 -7.10 11.95
C GLN A 242 -2.17 -7.23 11.60
N SER A 243 -2.58 -6.73 10.45
CA SER A 243 -3.98 -6.77 9.99
C SER A 243 -4.45 -8.17 9.59
N THR A 244 -3.55 -9.10 9.27
CA THR A 244 -3.91 -10.45 8.79
C THR A 244 -3.82 -11.54 9.85
N ARG A 245 -3.17 -11.30 10.99
CA ARG A 245 -3.00 -12.27 12.09
C ARG A 245 -4.32 -12.88 12.58
N ASN A 246 -5.39 -12.08 12.58
CA ASN A 246 -6.69 -12.48 13.09
C ASN A 246 -7.60 -13.12 12.03
N ILE A 247 -7.14 -13.27 10.79
CA ILE A 247 -7.92 -13.86 9.70
C ILE A 247 -7.54 -15.34 9.57
N ARG A 248 -8.55 -16.24 9.62
CA ARG A 248 -8.29 -17.68 9.40
C ARG A 248 -7.56 -17.90 8.07
N ASN A 249 -6.50 -18.70 8.08
CA ASN A 249 -5.69 -19.02 6.89
C ASN A 249 -6.50 -19.44 5.65
N LYS A 250 -7.61 -20.18 5.82
CA LYS A 250 -8.51 -20.57 4.73
C LYS A 250 -9.17 -19.35 4.07
N LYS A 251 -9.61 -18.36 4.89
CA LYS A 251 -10.24 -17.12 4.37
C LYS A 251 -9.21 -16.27 3.62
N LEU A 252 -8.01 -16.10 4.15
CA LEU A 252 -6.92 -15.39 3.47
C LEU A 252 -6.55 -16.02 2.13
N LYS A 253 -6.42 -17.36 2.09
CA LYS A 253 -6.15 -18.08 0.84
C LYS A 253 -7.26 -17.89 -0.19
N LYS A 254 -8.52 -17.89 0.24
CA LYS A 254 -9.65 -17.61 -0.66
C LYS A 254 -9.56 -16.19 -1.22
N ILE A 255 -9.36 -15.19 -0.37
CA ILE A 255 -9.22 -13.78 -0.78
C ILE A 255 -8.07 -13.64 -1.79
N LEU A 256 -6.90 -14.20 -1.49
CA LEU A 256 -5.75 -14.18 -2.39
C LEU A 256 -6.06 -14.81 -3.75
N LYS A 257 -6.74 -15.95 -3.77
CA LYS A 257 -7.14 -16.61 -5.02
C LYS A 257 -8.15 -15.78 -5.82
N ASP A 258 -9.10 -15.16 -5.14
CA ASP A 258 -10.13 -14.34 -5.78
C ASP A 258 -9.50 -13.08 -6.39
N SER A 259 -8.68 -12.35 -5.64
CA SER A 259 -7.98 -11.15 -6.12
C SER A 259 -7.01 -11.46 -7.25
N ASN A 260 -6.19 -12.51 -7.13
CA ASN A 260 -5.30 -12.93 -8.20
C ASN A 260 -6.07 -13.38 -9.46
N SER A 261 -7.22 -14.08 -9.30
CA SER A 261 -8.03 -14.51 -10.44
C SER A 261 -8.64 -13.31 -11.16
N HIS A 262 -9.05 -12.28 -10.41
CA HIS A 262 -9.52 -11.01 -10.96
C HIS A 262 -8.41 -10.34 -11.79
N TYR A 263 -7.21 -10.22 -11.21
CA TYR A 263 -6.03 -9.67 -11.88
C TYR A 263 -5.68 -10.46 -13.16
N TYR A 264 -5.61 -11.78 -13.08
CA TYR A 264 -5.26 -12.62 -14.24
C TYR A 264 -6.26 -12.53 -15.37
N ARG A 265 -7.55 -12.42 -15.05
CA ARG A 265 -8.61 -12.34 -16.04
C ARG A 265 -8.66 -10.97 -16.71
N ASN A 266 -8.70 -9.91 -15.90
CA ASN A 266 -9.08 -8.57 -16.37
C ASN A 266 -7.87 -7.71 -16.79
N TYR A 267 -6.68 -8.03 -16.29
CA TYR A 267 -5.47 -7.25 -16.56
C TYR A 267 -4.41 -8.01 -17.35
N LEU A 268 -4.27 -9.32 -17.12
CA LEU A 268 -3.35 -10.15 -17.90
C LEU A 268 -4.03 -10.92 -19.03
N HIS A 269 -5.35 -10.85 -19.15
CA HIS A 269 -6.14 -11.57 -20.18
C HIS A 269 -5.74 -13.04 -20.30
N SER A 270 -5.46 -13.67 -19.17
CA SER A 270 -4.99 -15.05 -19.10
C SER A 270 -6.11 -16.03 -19.48
N ASN A 271 -5.72 -17.15 -20.08
CA ASN A 271 -6.67 -18.20 -20.48
C ASN A 271 -7.53 -18.67 -19.29
N PRO A 272 -8.87 -18.70 -19.42
CA PRO A 272 -9.78 -19.08 -18.33
C PRO A 272 -9.50 -20.47 -17.73
N PHE A 273 -9.10 -21.44 -18.55
CA PHE A 273 -8.75 -22.79 -18.10
C PHE A 273 -7.50 -22.77 -17.18
N ILE A 274 -6.50 -21.95 -17.51
CA ILE A 274 -5.29 -21.79 -16.67
C ILE A 274 -5.63 -21.11 -15.34
N ILE A 275 -6.54 -20.14 -15.36
CA ILE A 275 -7.03 -19.49 -14.13
C ILE A 275 -7.79 -20.50 -13.27
N TRP A 276 -8.62 -21.35 -13.88
CA TRP A 276 -9.32 -22.42 -13.17
C TRP A 276 -8.35 -23.40 -12.53
N LEU A 277 -7.34 -23.87 -13.27
CA LEU A 277 -6.28 -24.73 -12.73
C LEU A 277 -5.55 -24.08 -11.53
N TYR A 278 -5.22 -22.79 -11.65
CA TYR A 278 -4.64 -22.03 -10.55
C TYR A 278 -5.54 -22.05 -9.31
N ARG A 279 -6.84 -21.81 -9.47
CA ARG A 279 -7.82 -21.80 -8.36
C ARG A 279 -7.94 -23.16 -7.68
N VAL A 280 -7.85 -24.24 -8.43
CA VAL A 280 -7.95 -25.61 -7.90
C VAL A 280 -6.65 -26.02 -7.20
N LEU A 281 -5.51 -25.80 -7.83
CA LEU A 281 -4.23 -26.36 -7.41
C LEU A 281 -3.44 -25.47 -6.44
N CYS A 282 -3.53 -24.15 -6.51
CA CYS A 282 -2.81 -23.23 -5.65
C CYS A 282 -3.66 -22.74 -4.49
#